data_6805d4ac10633a59547629e03b29143e
#
_entry.id   6805d4ac10633a59547629e03b29143e
#
_cell.length_a   1.000
_cell.length_b   1.000
_cell.length_c   1.000
_cell.angle_alpha   90.00
_cell.angle_beta   90.00
_cell.angle_gamma   90.00
#
_symmetry.space_group_name_H-M   'P 1'
#
loop_
_entity.id
_entity.type
_entity.pdbx_description
1 polymer ?
#
loop_
_entity_poly.entity_id
_entity_poly.type
_entity_poly.pdbx_seq_one_letter_code
_entity_poly.pdbx_strand_id
1 'polypeptide(L)'
;MQQIKAIQPKQPFFLNATSHYHKHIVGSMGISHFYAFVVDDLNNLALGIPDDCVDIMYQCDEKNPEIILSGTGFIPRPLELISGKYYFGVRFLPGYIPRFHSVSFAEIVTRDIVFEELAREMETYQKIVHSRDFAEQIEIFMKMYCGKYFVEDTAEKYELKNYIRREIVESHGTKKIKQIVEESGYSDRYITKVFKENYGMPPKRFSEIIRFQNLLQALQRYEEDTINFMSVAVDYDYYDESHMLRFFRQYMNETPKYYYDFIRSEGYHNKLDVM
;
A
#
# COMPACT_ATOMS: atom_id res chain seq x y z
N MET A 1 12.36 9.34 -21.38
CA MET A 1 11.38 8.44 -20.71
C MET A 1 10.73 9.24 -19.61
N GLN A 2 9.45 9.60 -19.75
CA GLN A 2 8.69 10.18 -18.62
C GLN A 2 8.63 9.12 -17.52
N GLN A 3 9.21 9.42 -16.36
CA GLN A 3 8.95 8.63 -15.16
C GLN A 3 7.45 8.73 -14.87
N ILE A 4 6.72 7.64 -15.11
CA ILE A 4 5.35 7.50 -14.66
C ILE A 4 5.42 7.66 -13.15
N LYS A 5 4.86 8.75 -12.62
CA LYS A 5 4.78 8.94 -11.17
C LYS A 5 3.94 7.79 -10.62
N ALA A 6 4.60 6.78 -10.09
CA ALA A 6 3.94 5.64 -9.46
C ALA A 6 2.94 6.17 -8.41
N ILE A 7 1.75 5.57 -8.37
CA ILE A 7 0.78 5.88 -7.33
C ILE A 7 1.47 5.64 -5.98
N GLN A 8 1.51 6.67 -5.15
CA GLN A 8 1.98 6.53 -3.78
C GLN A 8 0.78 6.17 -2.89
N PRO A 9 0.71 4.92 -2.43
CA PRO A 9 -0.41 4.47 -1.62
C PRO A 9 -0.52 5.29 -0.33
N LYS A 10 -1.76 5.61 0.05
CA LYS A 10 -2.09 6.45 1.19
C LYS A 10 -2.66 5.60 2.32
N GLN A 11 -2.05 5.74 3.49
CA GLN A 11 -2.51 5.12 4.74
C GLN A 11 -2.57 6.19 5.84
N PRO A 12 -3.56 7.10 5.77
CA PRO A 12 -3.59 8.27 6.63
C PRO A 12 -3.76 7.93 8.11
N PHE A 13 -4.44 6.83 8.42
CA PHE A 13 -4.80 6.47 9.78
C PHE A 13 -3.69 5.77 10.59
N PHE A 14 -2.56 5.41 9.96
CA PHE A 14 -1.37 4.99 10.70
C PHE A 14 -0.88 6.07 11.68
N LEU A 15 -1.06 7.33 11.29
CA LEU A 15 -0.68 8.48 12.13
C LEU A 15 -1.54 8.63 13.40
N ASN A 16 -2.64 7.89 13.51
CA ASN A 16 -3.44 7.89 14.74
C ASN A 16 -2.73 7.17 15.89
N ALA A 17 -1.86 6.22 15.59
CA ALA A 17 -1.17 5.42 16.61
C ALA A 17 0.17 6.02 17.07
N THR A 18 0.63 7.12 16.46
CA THR A 18 1.96 7.67 16.74
C THR A 18 1.96 9.19 16.74
N SER A 19 2.90 9.80 17.47
CA SER A 19 3.23 11.22 17.40
C SER A 19 4.31 11.54 16.36
N HIS A 20 5.12 10.52 15.94
CA HIS A 20 6.19 10.67 14.96
C HIS A 20 6.22 9.48 13.99
N TYR A 21 6.08 9.78 12.71
CA TYR A 21 6.10 8.79 11.64
C TYR A 21 7.16 9.17 10.61
N HIS A 22 8.26 8.41 10.60
CA HIS A 22 9.32 8.57 9.61
C HIS A 22 8.96 7.85 8.32
N LYS A 23 9.21 8.51 7.19
CA LYS A 23 8.94 7.96 5.86
C LYS A 23 10.06 8.28 4.89
N HIS A 24 10.58 7.25 4.19
CA HIS A 24 11.56 7.40 3.13
C HIS A 24 11.00 6.86 1.80
N ILE A 25 10.81 7.74 0.82
CA ILE A 25 10.18 7.40 -0.47
C ILE A 25 11.24 6.81 -1.40
N VAL A 26 10.96 5.62 -1.96
CA VAL A 26 11.83 4.93 -2.93
C VAL A 26 11.23 5.00 -4.34
N GLY A 27 10.03 4.51 -4.56
CA GLY A 27 9.32 4.54 -5.84
C GLY A 27 9.94 3.70 -6.95
N SER A 28 10.86 2.78 -6.62
CA SER A 28 11.57 1.91 -7.56
C SER A 28 11.76 0.51 -6.99
N MET A 29 12.24 -0.43 -7.79
CA MET A 29 12.49 -1.83 -7.39
C MET A 29 11.28 -2.52 -6.73
N GLY A 30 10.06 -2.12 -7.10
CA GLY A 30 8.83 -2.61 -6.48
C GLY A 30 8.53 -2.01 -5.10
N ILE A 31 9.43 -1.22 -4.52
CA ILE A 31 9.25 -0.58 -3.21
C ILE A 31 8.62 0.80 -3.40
N SER A 32 7.55 1.07 -2.64
CA SER A 32 6.93 2.40 -2.55
C SER A 32 7.73 3.28 -1.57
N HIS A 33 7.85 2.83 -0.34
CA HIS A 33 8.56 3.58 0.71
C HIS A 33 8.89 2.68 1.90
N PHE A 34 9.86 3.13 2.70
CA PHE A 34 10.09 2.66 4.06
C PHE A 34 9.40 3.56 5.06
N TYR A 35 9.08 3.02 6.22
CA TYR A 35 8.52 3.78 7.34
C TYR A 35 8.99 3.24 8.69
N ALA A 36 8.97 4.12 9.69
CA ALA A 36 9.21 3.74 11.08
C ALA A 36 8.42 4.62 12.04
N PHE A 37 7.94 4.04 13.13
CA PHE A 37 7.20 4.75 14.16
C PHE A 37 7.20 3.99 15.50
N VAL A 38 6.98 4.72 16.60
CA VAL A 38 6.64 4.16 17.90
C VAL A 38 5.14 4.28 18.10
N VAL A 39 4.50 3.26 18.63
CA VAL A 39 3.09 3.31 19.01
C VAL A 39 2.95 4.00 20.36
N ASP A 40 2.39 5.21 20.36
CA ASP A 40 2.24 6.01 21.60
C ASP A 40 0.93 5.71 22.31
N ASP A 41 -0.21 5.73 21.57
CA ASP A 41 -1.55 5.57 22.14
C ASP A 41 -2.42 4.66 21.26
N LEU A 42 -3.03 3.65 21.88
CA LEU A 42 -3.97 2.74 21.23
C LEU A 42 -5.43 3.18 21.34
N ASN A 43 -5.74 4.27 22.05
CA ASN A 43 -7.12 4.78 22.13
C ASN A 43 -7.62 5.26 20.75
N ASN A 44 -6.72 5.65 19.86
CA ASN A 44 -7.01 5.95 18.47
C ASN A 44 -6.57 4.78 17.60
N LEU A 45 -7.48 3.88 17.30
CA LEU A 45 -7.20 2.71 16.46
C LEU A 45 -6.61 3.13 15.11
N ALA A 46 -5.39 2.67 14.84
CA ALA A 46 -4.84 2.73 13.50
C ALA A 46 -5.64 1.80 12.57
N LEU A 47 -6.05 2.32 11.43
CA LEU A 47 -6.77 1.57 10.42
C LEU A 47 -5.90 1.44 9.16
N GLY A 48 -5.76 0.22 8.67
CA GLY A 48 -5.30 -0.04 7.31
C GLY A 48 -6.47 0.10 6.34
N ILE A 49 -6.33 0.94 5.32
CA ILE A 49 -7.33 1.06 4.25
C ILE A 49 -6.86 0.35 2.98
N PRO A 50 -7.78 -0.14 2.12
CA PRO A 50 -7.41 -0.83 0.88
C PRO A 50 -6.50 0.02 -0.01
N ASP A 51 -5.32 -0.52 -0.39
CA ASP A 51 -4.35 0.14 -1.26
C ASP A 51 -3.60 -0.83 -2.20
N ASP A 52 -3.95 -2.12 -2.17
CA ASP A 52 -3.34 -3.20 -2.94
C ASP A 52 -1.82 -3.34 -2.77
N CYS A 53 -1.32 -2.90 -1.62
CA CYS A 53 0.07 -3.01 -1.25
C CYS A 53 0.33 -4.21 -0.34
N VAL A 54 1.57 -4.65 -0.33
CA VAL A 54 2.11 -5.57 0.66
C VAL A 54 3.04 -4.78 1.56
N ASP A 55 2.94 -5.03 2.85
CA ASP A 55 3.85 -4.52 3.87
C ASP A 55 4.62 -5.66 4.51
N ILE A 56 5.92 -5.47 4.70
CA ILE A 56 6.70 -6.23 5.68
C ILE A 56 6.95 -5.29 6.84
N MET A 57 6.45 -5.64 8.01
CA MET A 57 6.59 -4.84 9.22
C MET A 57 7.35 -5.62 10.28
N TYR A 58 8.46 -5.06 10.74
CA TYR A 58 9.28 -5.58 11.83
C TYR A 58 8.83 -4.92 13.13
N GLN A 59 8.30 -5.71 14.06
CA GLN A 59 8.17 -5.31 15.45
C GLN A 59 9.54 -5.42 16.09
N CYS A 60 10.18 -4.27 16.29
CA CYS A 60 11.53 -4.20 16.83
C CYS A 60 11.48 -4.24 18.37
N ASP A 61 11.49 -5.42 18.91
CA ASP A 61 11.46 -5.68 20.36
C ASP A 61 12.65 -6.56 20.76
N GLU A 62 13.28 -6.27 21.90
CA GLU A 62 14.45 -7.02 22.33
C GLU A 62 14.13 -8.45 22.78
N LYS A 63 12.90 -8.67 23.29
CA LYS A 63 12.50 -9.96 23.87
C LYS A 63 11.65 -10.79 22.91
N ASN A 64 10.75 -10.12 22.21
CA ASN A 64 9.78 -10.77 21.33
C ASN A 64 9.72 -10.04 19.98
N PRO A 65 10.81 -10.06 19.19
CA PRO A 65 10.78 -9.47 17.86
C PRO A 65 9.95 -10.33 16.91
N GLU A 66 9.19 -9.67 16.03
CA GLU A 66 8.32 -10.36 15.09
C GLU A 66 8.39 -9.70 13.70
N ILE A 67 8.20 -10.49 12.65
CA ILE A 67 7.99 -9.98 11.29
C ILE A 67 6.56 -10.29 10.89
N ILE A 68 5.84 -9.27 10.48
CA ILE A 68 4.47 -9.36 10.03
C ILE A 68 4.44 -9.05 8.54
N LEU A 69 3.92 -9.97 7.75
CA LEU A 69 3.59 -9.76 6.35
C LEU A 69 2.11 -9.44 6.26
N SER A 70 1.81 -8.25 5.81
CA SER A 70 0.45 -7.72 5.73
C SER A 70 0.11 -7.38 4.29
N GLY A 71 -1.04 -7.83 3.84
CA GLY A 71 -1.64 -7.36 2.60
C GLY A 71 -2.83 -6.46 2.90
N THR A 72 -3.25 -5.66 1.94
CA THR A 72 -4.45 -4.86 2.09
C THR A 72 -5.71 -5.68 1.90
N GLY A 73 -6.58 -5.62 2.89
CA GLY A 73 -7.91 -6.18 2.79
C GLY A 73 -8.82 -5.45 1.79
N PHE A 74 -10.03 -5.95 1.62
CA PHE A 74 -11.05 -5.33 0.76
C PHE A 74 -11.83 -4.20 1.43
N ILE A 75 -11.69 -4.07 2.73
CA ILE A 75 -12.34 -3.08 3.59
C ILE A 75 -11.35 -2.58 4.64
N PRO A 76 -11.57 -1.41 5.23
CA PRO A 76 -10.76 -0.93 6.34
C PRO A 76 -10.71 -1.94 7.48
N ARG A 77 -9.53 -2.14 8.05
CA ARG A 77 -9.35 -3.05 9.19
C ARG A 77 -8.45 -2.42 10.26
N PRO A 78 -8.73 -2.69 11.55
CA PRO A 78 -7.80 -2.30 12.61
C PRO A 78 -6.44 -2.97 12.42
N LEU A 79 -5.38 -2.25 12.78
CA LEU A 79 -4.03 -2.79 12.84
C LEU A 79 -3.76 -3.30 14.25
N GLU A 80 -3.23 -4.50 14.36
CA GLU A 80 -2.83 -5.10 15.63
C GLU A 80 -1.44 -4.58 16.03
N LEU A 81 -1.40 -3.38 16.61
CA LEU A 81 -0.18 -2.73 17.07
C LEU A 81 -0.09 -2.79 18.59
N ILE A 82 1.12 -2.86 19.13
CA ILE A 82 1.38 -2.93 20.58
C ILE A 82 1.93 -1.58 21.05
N SER A 83 1.29 -0.98 22.07
CA SER A 83 1.72 0.28 22.66
C SER A 83 3.17 0.22 23.17
N GLY A 84 3.91 1.30 22.95
CA GLY A 84 5.31 1.44 23.30
C GLY A 84 6.30 0.69 22.42
N LYS A 85 5.83 -0.07 21.42
CA LYS A 85 6.72 -0.79 20.49
C LYS A 85 7.11 0.10 19.31
N TYR A 86 8.34 -0.08 18.86
CA TYR A 86 8.88 0.52 17.64
C TYR A 86 8.70 -0.45 16.49
N TYR A 87 8.18 0.07 15.39
CA TYR A 87 7.99 -0.66 14.14
C TYR A 87 8.83 -0.04 13.04
N PHE A 88 9.50 -0.89 12.28
CA PHE A 88 10.14 -0.58 11.01
C PHE A 88 9.42 -1.34 9.92
N GLY A 89 9.09 -0.70 8.81
CA GLY A 89 8.37 -1.35 7.74
C GLY A 89 8.82 -0.95 6.33
N VAL A 90 8.54 -1.83 5.39
CA VAL A 90 8.67 -1.58 3.96
C VAL A 90 7.35 -1.87 3.28
N ARG A 91 6.85 -0.87 2.54
CA ARG A 91 5.66 -0.98 1.71
C ARG A 91 6.02 -1.13 0.25
N PHE A 92 5.47 -2.15 -0.38
CA PHE A 92 5.65 -2.37 -1.80
C PHE A 92 4.62 -1.59 -2.63
N LEU A 93 4.90 -1.42 -3.92
CA LEU A 93 3.99 -0.76 -4.85
C LEU A 93 2.72 -1.60 -5.07
N PRO A 94 1.58 -0.99 -5.39
CA PRO A 94 0.32 -1.69 -5.61
C PRO A 94 0.47 -2.85 -6.60
N GLY A 95 0.03 -4.03 -6.17
CA GLY A 95 0.12 -5.26 -6.95
C GLY A 95 1.54 -5.79 -7.18
N TYR A 96 2.56 -5.23 -6.52
CA TYR A 96 3.91 -5.79 -6.54
C TYR A 96 4.13 -6.71 -5.34
N ILE A 97 4.67 -7.90 -5.61
CA ILE A 97 5.00 -8.88 -4.59
C ILE A 97 6.46 -9.28 -4.78
N PRO A 98 7.31 -9.13 -3.77
CA PRO A 98 8.65 -9.72 -3.80
C PRO A 98 8.58 -11.23 -4.02
N ARG A 99 9.64 -11.80 -4.55
CA ARG A 99 9.72 -13.27 -4.75
C ARG A 99 9.94 -13.99 -3.43
N PHE A 100 8.88 -14.07 -2.63
CA PHE A 100 8.86 -14.97 -1.48
C PHE A 100 8.44 -16.37 -1.93
N HIS A 101 9.07 -17.38 -1.35
CA HIS A 101 8.83 -18.78 -1.72
C HIS A 101 7.70 -19.42 -0.90
N SER A 102 7.43 -18.87 0.27
CA SER A 102 6.54 -19.48 1.27
C SER A 102 5.12 -18.92 1.29
N VAL A 103 4.83 -17.83 0.60
CA VAL A 103 3.54 -17.13 0.71
C VAL A 103 3.01 -16.68 -0.66
N SER A 104 1.72 -16.92 -0.88
CA SER A 104 1.00 -16.36 -2.04
C SER A 104 0.29 -15.06 -1.67
N PHE A 105 0.06 -14.18 -2.64
CA PHE A 105 -0.70 -12.95 -2.42
C PHE A 105 -2.12 -13.20 -1.91
N ALA A 106 -2.76 -14.25 -2.40
CA ALA A 106 -4.11 -14.61 -1.99
C ALA A 106 -4.22 -14.89 -0.47
N GLU A 107 -3.14 -15.35 0.16
CA GLU A 107 -3.10 -15.63 1.60
C GLU A 107 -3.01 -14.35 2.44
N ILE A 108 -2.27 -13.34 1.96
CA ILE A 108 -2.02 -12.10 2.72
C ILE A 108 -3.09 -11.02 2.51
N VAL A 109 -3.93 -11.14 1.48
CA VAL A 109 -5.00 -10.15 1.20
C VAL A 109 -6.03 -10.06 2.34
N THR A 110 -6.23 -11.14 3.09
CA THR A 110 -7.30 -11.21 4.10
C THR A 110 -6.82 -11.21 5.53
N ARG A 111 -5.52 -11.45 5.79
CA ARG A 111 -4.96 -11.55 7.14
C ARG A 111 -3.49 -11.20 7.17
N ASP A 112 -3.03 -10.78 8.33
CA ASP A 112 -1.62 -10.67 8.62
C ASP A 112 -1.03 -12.06 8.92
N ILE A 113 0.21 -12.26 8.49
CA ILE A 113 0.91 -13.54 8.65
C ILE A 113 2.25 -13.27 9.34
N VAL A 114 2.57 -14.03 10.38
CA VAL A 114 3.93 -14.06 10.94
C VAL A 114 4.86 -14.62 9.86
N PHE A 115 5.87 -13.84 9.46
CA PHE A 115 6.65 -14.12 8.27
C PHE A 115 8.01 -14.75 8.60
N GLU A 116 7.99 -16.06 8.81
CA GLU A 116 9.19 -16.82 9.21
C GLU A 116 10.29 -16.89 8.14
N GLU A 117 9.96 -16.73 6.85
CA GLU A 117 10.95 -16.83 5.77
C GLU A 117 12.07 -15.80 5.93
N LEU A 118 11.73 -14.53 6.22
CA LEU A 118 12.72 -13.49 6.49
C LEU A 118 13.39 -13.66 7.89
N ALA A 119 12.70 -14.24 8.84
CA ALA A 119 13.30 -14.54 10.14
C ALA A 119 14.45 -15.57 10.05
N ARG A 120 14.44 -16.43 9.02
CA ARG A 120 15.53 -17.39 8.74
C ARG A 120 16.82 -16.71 8.24
N GLU A 121 16.72 -15.47 7.75
CA GLU A 121 17.87 -14.59 7.48
C GLU A 121 18.42 -14.00 8.81
N MET A 122 18.80 -14.90 9.73
CA MET A 122 19.08 -14.60 11.15
C MET A 122 19.94 -13.35 11.37
N GLU A 123 21.04 -13.20 10.64
CA GLU A 123 21.94 -12.05 10.82
C GLU A 123 21.26 -10.73 10.42
N THR A 124 20.61 -10.70 9.26
CA THR A 124 19.89 -9.51 8.77
C THR A 124 18.70 -9.17 9.67
N TYR A 125 17.93 -10.19 10.05
CA TYR A 125 16.81 -10.05 10.96
C TYR A 125 17.22 -9.43 12.29
N GLN A 126 18.25 -10.01 12.94
CA GLN A 126 18.76 -9.51 14.22
C GLN A 126 19.25 -8.06 14.11
N LYS A 127 19.97 -7.71 13.04
CA LYS A 127 20.42 -6.33 12.83
C LYS A 127 19.25 -5.35 12.71
N ILE A 128 18.20 -5.71 11.95
CA ILE A 128 17.03 -4.85 11.78
C ILE A 128 16.27 -4.66 13.09
N VAL A 129 15.95 -5.74 13.82
CA VAL A 129 15.09 -5.66 15.01
C VAL A 129 15.77 -5.01 16.21
N HIS A 130 17.11 -5.04 16.27
CA HIS A 130 17.87 -4.39 17.36
C HIS A 130 18.30 -2.95 17.03
N SER A 131 18.30 -2.55 15.77
CA SER A 131 18.58 -1.15 15.40
C SER A 131 17.36 -0.26 15.72
N ARG A 132 17.66 1.00 16.05
CA ARG A 132 16.70 2.11 16.16
C ARG A 132 17.05 3.24 15.18
N ASP A 133 18.07 3.04 14.36
CA ASP A 133 18.44 3.94 13.29
C ASP A 133 17.69 3.56 12.01
N PHE A 134 16.78 4.42 11.61
CA PHE A 134 15.92 4.20 10.43
C PHE A 134 16.72 4.08 9.13
N ALA A 135 17.77 4.89 8.97
CA ALA A 135 18.63 4.84 7.78
C ALA A 135 19.43 3.54 7.72
N GLU A 136 19.99 3.10 8.86
CA GLU A 136 20.69 1.81 8.97
C GLU A 136 19.76 0.65 8.65
N GLN A 137 18.54 0.65 9.17
CA GLN A 137 17.54 -0.40 8.89
C GLN A 137 17.21 -0.49 7.39
N ILE A 138 17.07 0.66 6.71
CA ILE A 138 16.87 0.71 5.26
C ILE A 138 18.05 0.08 4.53
N GLU A 139 19.28 0.45 4.86
CA GLU A 139 20.48 -0.10 4.20
C GLU A 139 20.59 -1.61 4.37
N ILE A 140 20.35 -2.12 5.58
CA ILE A 140 20.38 -3.56 5.88
C ILE A 140 19.32 -4.29 5.07
N PHE A 141 18.08 -3.77 5.06
CA PHE A 141 16.99 -4.36 4.29
C PHE A 141 17.28 -4.36 2.79
N MET A 142 17.72 -3.23 2.24
CA MET A 142 18.01 -3.10 0.82
C MET A 142 19.11 -4.04 0.35
N LYS A 143 20.16 -4.23 1.14
CA LYS A 143 21.25 -5.18 0.83
C LYS A 143 20.72 -6.60 0.71
N MET A 144 19.89 -7.04 1.64
CA MET A 144 19.25 -8.36 1.61
C MET A 144 18.29 -8.46 0.41
N TYR A 145 17.42 -7.48 0.25
CA TYR A 145 16.37 -7.46 -0.77
C TYR A 145 16.95 -7.52 -2.19
N CYS A 146 17.91 -6.65 -2.50
CA CYS A 146 18.56 -6.63 -3.81
C CYS A 146 19.37 -7.90 -4.09
N GLY A 147 19.91 -8.54 -3.05
CA GLY A 147 20.70 -9.76 -3.20
C GLY A 147 19.90 -11.03 -3.42
N LYS A 148 18.63 -11.08 -2.93
CA LYS A 148 17.87 -12.34 -2.91
C LYS A 148 16.45 -12.27 -3.49
N TYR A 149 15.76 -11.17 -3.26
CA TYR A 149 14.31 -11.09 -3.51
C TYR A 149 13.94 -10.16 -4.67
N PHE A 150 14.82 -9.23 -5.00
CA PHE A 150 14.63 -8.38 -6.17
C PHE A 150 15.21 -9.05 -7.42
N VAL A 151 14.37 -9.17 -8.43
CA VAL A 151 14.82 -9.58 -9.76
C VAL A 151 14.43 -8.48 -10.74
N GLU A 152 15.42 -7.96 -11.43
CA GLU A 152 15.19 -7.00 -12.50
C GLU A 152 14.47 -7.74 -13.63
N ASP A 153 13.20 -7.39 -13.81
CA ASP A 153 12.25 -8.20 -14.53
C ASP A 153 12.22 -7.87 -16.02
N THR A 154 12.99 -8.59 -16.79
CA THR A 154 12.86 -8.55 -18.24
C THR A 154 11.82 -9.55 -18.77
N ALA A 155 11.61 -10.69 -18.12
CA ALA A 155 10.71 -11.74 -18.56
C ALA A 155 9.26 -11.57 -18.06
N GLU A 156 9.07 -11.17 -16.79
CA GLU A 156 7.74 -10.93 -16.18
C GLU A 156 6.97 -9.78 -16.84
N LYS A 157 7.67 -8.83 -17.50
CA LYS A 157 7.04 -7.72 -18.22
C LYS A 157 6.03 -8.20 -19.28
N TYR A 158 6.20 -9.41 -19.78
CA TYR A 158 5.35 -10.01 -20.81
C TYR A 158 4.30 -10.96 -20.25
N GLU A 159 4.31 -11.27 -18.96
CA GLU A 159 3.26 -12.09 -18.36
C GLU A 159 1.92 -11.36 -18.33
N LEU A 160 0.84 -12.06 -18.67
CA LEU A 160 -0.51 -11.50 -18.75
C LEU A 160 -0.93 -10.77 -17.46
N LYS A 161 -0.61 -11.34 -16.30
CA LYS A 161 -0.92 -10.73 -14.98
C LYS A 161 -0.30 -9.33 -14.83
N ASN A 162 0.96 -9.18 -15.25
CA ASN A 162 1.71 -7.92 -15.15
C ASN A 162 1.24 -6.92 -16.20
N TYR A 163 0.84 -7.38 -17.39
CA TYR A 163 0.20 -6.55 -18.39
C TYR A 163 -1.09 -5.94 -17.83
N ILE A 164 -2.01 -6.76 -17.30
CA ILE A 164 -3.29 -6.30 -16.73
C ILE A 164 -3.05 -5.31 -15.59
N ARG A 165 -2.14 -5.66 -14.65
CA ARG A 165 -1.79 -4.78 -13.53
C ARG A 165 -1.29 -3.42 -14.02
N ARG A 166 -0.37 -3.42 -14.97
CA ARG A 166 0.21 -2.20 -15.54
C ARG A 166 -0.87 -1.33 -16.19
N GLU A 167 -1.72 -1.90 -17.03
CA GLU A 167 -2.81 -1.15 -17.68
C GLU A 167 -3.74 -0.48 -16.65
N ILE A 168 -4.06 -1.16 -15.56
CA ILE A 168 -4.88 -0.60 -14.48
C ILE A 168 -4.13 0.50 -13.73
N VAL A 169 -2.87 0.29 -13.36
CA VAL A 169 -2.08 1.26 -12.57
C VAL A 169 -1.78 2.50 -13.40
N GLU A 170 -1.34 2.35 -14.64
CA GLU A 170 -1.02 3.47 -15.55
C GLU A 170 -2.23 4.32 -15.92
N SER A 171 -3.41 3.70 -16.02
CA SER A 171 -4.67 4.41 -16.21
C SER A 171 -5.27 4.97 -14.92
N HIS A 172 -4.59 4.85 -13.78
CA HIS A 172 -5.13 5.25 -12.47
C HIS A 172 -6.47 4.58 -12.13
N GLY A 173 -6.70 3.36 -12.63
CA GLY A 173 -7.94 2.61 -12.42
C GLY A 173 -9.13 3.08 -13.26
N THR A 174 -8.95 3.96 -14.25
CA THR A 174 -10.05 4.47 -15.09
C THR A 174 -10.29 3.63 -16.34
N LYS A 175 -9.27 2.91 -16.85
CA LYS A 175 -9.43 2.04 -18.02
C LYS A 175 -10.41 0.91 -17.72
N LYS A 176 -11.40 0.75 -18.59
CA LYS A 176 -12.42 -0.29 -18.44
C LYS A 176 -11.80 -1.68 -18.62
N ILE A 177 -12.11 -2.62 -17.74
CA ILE A 177 -11.60 -3.99 -17.83
C ILE A 177 -11.95 -4.62 -19.18
N LYS A 178 -13.12 -4.32 -19.75
CA LYS A 178 -13.50 -4.76 -21.08
C LYS A 178 -12.50 -4.35 -22.17
N GLN A 179 -11.95 -3.14 -22.09
CA GLN A 179 -10.92 -2.66 -23.04
C GLN A 179 -9.62 -3.44 -22.88
N ILE A 180 -9.19 -3.70 -21.63
CA ILE A 180 -8.01 -4.53 -21.35
C ILE A 180 -8.19 -5.94 -21.89
N VAL A 181 -9.39 -6.52 -21.77
CA VAL A 181 -9.75 -7.82 -22.33
C VAL A 181 -9.61 -7.81 -23.86
N GLU A 182 -10.21 -6.83 -24.52
CA GLU A 182 -10.18 -6.70 -25.99
C GLU A 182 -8.75 -6.53 -26.52
N GLU A 183 -7.94 -5.70 -25.87
CA GLU A 183 -6.56 -5.43 -26.27
C GLU A 183 -5.62 -6.61 -26.00
N SER A 184 -5.87 -7.38 -24.95
CA SER A 184 -5.04 -8.52 -24.57
C SER A 184 -5.22 -9.74 -25.48
N GLY A 185 -6.35 -9.84 -26.19
CA GLY A 185 -6.72 -11.00 -26.98
C GLY A 185 -7.16 -12.23 -26.17
N TYR A 186 -7.26 -12.13 -24.84
CA TYR A 186 -7.73 -13.20 -23.96
C TYR A 186 -9.20 -13.00 -23.56
N SER A 187 -9.86 -14.10 -23.16
CA SER A 187 -11.24 -14.00 -22.66
C SER A 187 -11.29 -13.38 -21.25
N ASP A 188 -12.38 -12.66 -20.94
CA ASP A 188 -12.63 -12.07 -19.62
C ASP A 188 -12.53 -13.12 -18.48
N ARG A 189 -13.07 -14.32 -18.72
CA ARG A 189 -12.99 -15.43 -17.77
C ARG A 189 -11.54 -15.84 -17.47
N TYR A 190 -10.69 -15.91 -18.49
CA TYR A 190 -9.28 -16.29 -18.34
C TYR A 190 -8.50 -15.20 -17.62
N ILE A 191 -8.69 -13.94 -18.01
CA ILE A 191 -8.08 -12.78 -17.35
C ILE A 191 -8.47 -12.73 -15.87
N THR A 192 -9.76 -12.87 -15.55
CA THR A 192 -10.26 -12.88 -14.18
C THR A 192 -9.65 -14.03 -13.37
N LYS A 193 -9.52 -15.22 -13.97
CA LYS A 193 -8.89 -16.38 -13.33
C LYS A 193 -7.42 -16.09 -12.99
N VAL A 194 -6.63 -15.73 -14.01
CA VAL A 194 -5.19 -15.46 -13.86
C VAL A 194 -4.96 -14.36 -12.80
N PHE A 195 -5.75 -13.29 -12.85
CA PHE A 195 -5.58 -12.19 -11.92
C PHE A 195 -5.94 -12.57 -10.47
N LYS A 196 -7.03 -13.32 -10.27
CA LYS A 196 -7.40 -13.84 -8.94
C LYS A 196 -6.36 -14.80 -8.35
N GLU A 197 -5.79 -15.67 -9.17
CA GLU A 197 -4.76 -16.62 -8.74
C GLU A 197 -3.48 -15.91 -8.29
N ASN A 198 -3.14 -14.77 -8.89
CA ASN A 198 -1.93 -14.03 -8.60
C ASN A 198 -2.13 -12.89 -7.57
N TYR A 199 -3.28 -12.24 -7.55
CA TYR A 199 -3.55 -11.05 -6.71
C TYR A 199 -4.69 -11.25 -5.71
N GLY A 200 -5.22 -12.46 -5.57
CA GLY A 200 -6.30 -12.76 -4.63
C GLY A 200 -7.66 -12.11 -4.94
N MET A 201 -7.74 -11.25 -5.97
CA MET A 201 -8.93 -10.47 -6.31
C MET A 201 -9.15 -10.36 -7.83
N PRO A 202 -10.38 -10.06 -8.29
CA PRO A 202 -10.62 -9.82 -9.71
C PRO A 202 -10.06 -8.46 -10.15
N PRO A 203 -9.69 -8.29 -11.45
CA PRO A 203 -9.14 -7.05 -12.00
C PRO A 203 -10.01 -5.82 -11.73
N LYS A 204 -11.34 -5.98 -11.77
CA LYS A 204 -12.28 -4.90 -11.48
C LYS A 204 -12.11 -4.35 -10.06
N ARG A 205 -11.94 -5.22 -9.07
CA ARG A 205 -11.74 -4.80 -7.67
C ARG A 205 -10.42 -4.07 -7.50
N PHE A 206 -9.36 -4.59 -8.10
CA PHE A 206 -8.06 -3.94 -8.14
C PHE A 206 -8.15 -2.53 -8.76
N SER A 207 -8.82 -2.40 -9.91
CA SER A 207 -9.05 -1.12 -10.57
C SER A 207 -9.81 -0.11 -9.68
N GLU A 208 -10.82 -0.56 -8.96
CA GLU A 208 -11.57 0.27 -8.04
C GLU A 208 -10.71 0.81 -6.88
N ILE A 209 -9.84 -0.04 -6.31
CA ILE A 209 -8.93 0.36 -5.23
C ILE A 209 -7.87 1.34 -5.76
N ILE A 210 -7.27 1.08 -6.92
CA ILE A 210 -6.30 1.99 -7.55
C ILE A 210 -6.94 3.35 -7.82
N ARG A 211 -8.17 3.40 -8.34
CA ARG A 211 -8.90 4.65 -8.56
C ARG A 211 -9.17 5.40 -7.25
N PHE A 212 -9.56 4.67 -6.20
CA PHE A 212 -9.77 5.25 -4.88
C PHE A 212 -8.48 5.86 -4.31
N GLN A 213 -7.36 5.13 -4.37
CA GLN A 213 -6.06 5.63 -3.91
C GLN A 213 -5.58 6.86 -4.71
N ASN A 214 -5.84 6.87 -6.01
CA ASN A 214 -5.55 8.03 -6.85
C ASN A 214 -6.39 9.27 -6.44
N LEU A 215 -7.66 9.07 -6.11
CA LEU A 215 -8.52 10.12 -5.58
C LEU A 215 -7.99 10.67 -4.24
N LEU A 216 -7.56 9.80 -3.30
CA LEU A 216 -6.94 10.24 -2.04
C LEU A 216 -5.69 11.07 -2.27
N GLN A 217 -4.84 10.65 -3.22
CA GLN A 217 -3.64 11.40 -3.59
C GLN A 217 -3.96 12.76 -4.18
N ALA A 218 -5.03 12.86 -4.96
CA ALA A 218 -5.47 14.12 -5.54
C ALA A 218 -5.99 15.07 -4.47
N LEU A 219 -6.84 14.60 -3.55
CA LEU A 219 -7.38 15.42 -2.47
C LEU A 219 -6.28 16.05 -1.59
N GLN A 220 -5.10 15.44 -1.51
CA GLN A 220 -3.96 16.04 -0.82
C GLN A 220 -3.36 17.26 -1.54
N ARG A 221 -3.58 17.40 -2.83
CA ARG A 221 -3.02 18.48 -3.65
C ARG A 221 -3.94 19.70 -3.77
N TYR A 222 -5.20 19.56 -3.40
CA TYR A 222 -6.10 20.71 -3.39
C TYR A 222 -5.73 21.65 -2.25
N GLU A 223 -5.45 22.92 -2.57
CA GLU A 223 -5.04 23.95 -1.61
C GLU A 223 -6.18 24.92 -1.26
N GLU A 224 -7.35 24.76 -1.89
CA GLU A 224 -8.49 25.65 -1.70
C GLU A 224 -9.21 25.36 -0.38
N ASP A 225 -9.64 26.41 0.33
CA ASP A 225 -10.45 26.30 1.55
C ASP A 225 -11.82 25.65 1.32
N THR A 226 -12.30 25.68 0.08
CA THR A 226 -13.55 25.06 -0.32
C THR A 226 -13.35 24.14 -1.53
N ILE A 227 -13.36 22.83 -1.29
CA ILE A 227 -13.28 21.84 -2.35
C ILE A 227 -14.67 21.56 -2.93
N ASN A 228 -14.78 21.59 -4.26
CA ASN A 228 -15.98 21.15 -4.95
C ASN A 228 -15.92 19.64 -5.21
N PHE A 229 -16.51 18.84 -4.31
CA PHE A 229 -16.49 17.38 -4.40
C PHE A 229 -17.22 16.84 -5.65
N MET A 230 -18.16 17.57 -6.24
CA MET A 230 -18.80 17.17 -7.49
C MET A 230 -17.82 17.25 -8.67
N SER A 231 -17.04 18.32 -8.75
CA SER A 231 -15.99 18.46 -9.77
C SER A 231 -14.95 17.35 -9.61
N VAL A 232 -14.47 17.12 -8.39
CA VAL A 232 -13.53 16.03 -8.09
C VAL A 232 -14.09 14.67 -8.48
N ALA A 233 -15.37 14.40 -8.24
CA ALA A 233 -15.98 13.14 -8.63
C ALA A 233 -15.89 12.90 -10.14
N VAL A 234 -16.20 13.91 -10.95
CA VAL A 234 -16.13 13.85 -12.41
C VAL A 234 -14.70 13.66 -12.90
N ASP A 235 -13.74 14.43 -12.36
CA ASP A 235 -12.32 14.37 -12.74
C ASP A 235 -11.68 13.01 -12.50
N TYR A 236 -12.22 12.24 -11.52
CA TYR A 236 -11.74 10.91 -11.17
C TYR A 236 -12.66 9.76 -11.62
N ASP A 237 -13.45 9.99 -12.67
CA ASP A 237 -14.30 9.00 -13.33
C ASP A 237 -15.34 8.35 -12.38
N TYR A 238 -15.85 9.13 -11.43
CA TYR A 238 -17.06 8.78 -10.68
C TYR A 238 -18.28 9.33 -11.40
N TYR A 239 -19.36 8.58 -11.42
CA TYR A 239 -20.59 8.99 -12.11
C TYR A 239 -21.18 10.28 -11.53
N ASP A 240 -21.16 10.38 -10.20
CA ASP A 240 -21.63 11.54 -9.44
C ASP A 240 -20.99 11.56 -8.04
N GLU A 241 -21.26 12.60 -7.27
CA GLU A 241 -20.79 12.74 -5.89
C GLU A 241 -21.31 11.59 -5.00
N SER A 242 -22.54 11.14 -5.18
CA SER A 242 -23.11 10.02 -4.39
C SER A 242 -22.38 8.72 -4.66
N HIS A 243 -21.91 8.48 -5.89
CA HIS A 243 -21.09 7.36 -6.26
C HIS A 243 -19.72 7.42 -5.56
N MET A 244 -19.07 8.59 -5.57
CA MET A 244 -17.82 8.82 -4.86
C MET A 244 -17.98 8.62 -3.34
N LEU A 245 -19.03 9.16 -2.73
CA LEU A 245 -19.34 9.00 -1.31
C LEU A 245 -19.49 7.51 -0.92
N ARG A 246 -20.13 6.69 -1.77
CA ARG A 246 -20.25 5.24 -1.53
C ARG A 246 -18.88 4.57 -1.50
N PHE A 247 -17.96 4.94 -2.40
CA PHE A 247 -16.59 4.42 -2.40
C PHE A 247 -15.82 4.82 -1.14
N PHE A 248 -15.92 6.08 -0.71
CA PHE A 248 -15.30 6.52 0.54
C PHE A 248 -15.79 5.72 1.74
N ARG A 249 -17.11 5.53 1.88
CA ARG A 249 -17.67 4.71 2.94
C ARG A 249 -17.20 3.26 2.88
N GLN A 250 -17.13 2.70 1.66
CA GLN A 250 -16.72 1.32 1.46
C GLN A 250 -15.23 1.07 1.79
N TYR A 251 -14.36 2.00 1.41
CA TYR A 251 -12.91 1.82 1.46
C TYR A 251 -12.24 2.52 2.65
N MET A 252 -12.93 3.43 3.32
CA MET A 252 -12.36 4.23 4.42
C MET A 252 -13.26 4.28 5.67
N ASN A 253 -14.53 3.92 5.58
CA ASN A 253 -15.59 4.13 6.59
C ASN A 253 -15.87 5.60 6.90
N GLU A 254 -15.36 6.54 6.09
CA GLU A 254 -15.41 7.97 6.29
C GLU A 254 -15.94 8.70 5.04
N THR A 255 -16.06 10.02 5.14
CA THR A 255 -16.45 10.88 4.01
C THR A 255 -15.24 11.54 3.35
N PRO A 256 -15.31 11.96 2.07
CA PRO A 256 -14.26 12.77 1.43
C PRO A 256 -13.91 14.02 2.23
N LYS A 257 -14.94 14.69 2.79
CA LYS A 257 -14.75 15.89 3.61
C LYS A 257 -13.98 15.59 4.89
N TYR A 258 -14.33 14.52 5.62
CA TYR A 258 -13.59 14.09 6.80
C TYR A 258 -12.12 13.84 6.48
N TYR A 259 -11.84 13.08 5.42
CA TYR A 259 -10.48 12.83 4.97
C TYR A 259 -9.73 14.11 4.64
N TYR A 260 -10.36 15.01 3.90
CA TYR A 260 -9.78 16.29 3.49
C TYR A 260 -9.41 17.16 4.70
N ASP A 261 -10.34 17.29 5.67
CA ASP A 261 -10.11 18.04 6.91
C ASP A 261 -9.03 17.39 7.77
N PHE A 262 -9.04 16.05 7.87
CA PHE A 262 -8.08 15.27 8.65
C PHE A 262 -6.64 15.45 8.17
N ILE A 263 -6.39 15.30 6.87
CA ILE A 263 -5.03 15.43 6.31
C ILE A 263 -4.50 16.87 6.33
N ARG A 264 -5.34 17.87 6.54
CA ARG A 264 -4.98 19.29 6.66
C ARG A 264 -4.83 19.75 8.11
N SER A 265 -5.21 18.93 9.05
CA SER A 265 -5.04 19.26 10.46
C SER A 265 -3.56 19.42 10.82
N GLU A 266 -3.25 20.37 11.71
CA GLU A 266 -1.89 20.52 12.23
C GLU A 266 -1.35 19.22 12.84
N GLY A 267 -2.23 18.47 13.52
CA GLY A 267 -1.89 17.18 14.10
C GLY A 267 -1.46 16.12 13.08
N TYR A 268 -1.90 16.20 11.82
CA TYR A 268 -1.46 15.29 10.76
C TYR A 268 -0.05 15.64 10.25
N HIS A 269 0.18 16.90 9.90
CA HIS A 269 1.45 17.35 9.32
C HIS A 269 2.61 17.28 10.30
N ASN A 270 2.38 17.64 11.56
CA ASN A 270 3.43 17.65 12.58
C ASN A 270 3.95 16.25 12.95
N LYS A 271 3.21 15.20 12.61
CA LYS A 271 3.60 13.81 12.87
C LYS A 271 4.44 13.18 11.76
N LEU A 272 4.41 13.74 10.56
CA LEU A 272 4.98 13.13 9.36
C LEU A 272 6.35 13.75 9.05
N ASP A 273 7.40 12.95 9.18
CA ASP A 273 8.76 13.28 8.75
C ASP A 273 9.09 12.51 7.47
N VAL A 274 9.23 13.23 6.35
CA VAL A 274 9.49 12.64 5.02
C VAL A 274 10.91 12.98 4.60
N MET A 275 11.73 11.93 4.47
CA MET A 275 13.10 12.00 3.99
C MET A 275 13.20 11.60 2.50
#